data_8282b5bcb60ffef05fd16e00f4d183dd
#
_entry.id   8282b5bcb60ffef05fd16e00f4d183dd
#
_cell.length_a   1.000
_cell.length_b   1.000
_cell.length_c   1.000
_cell.angle_alpha   90.00
_cell.angle_beta   90.00
_cell.angle_gamma   90.00
#
_symmetry.space_group_name_H-M   'P 1'
#
loop_
_entity.id
_entity.type
_entity.pdbx_description
1 polymer ?
#
loop_
_entity_poly.entity_id
_entity_poly.type
_entity_poly.pdbx_seq_one_letter_code
_entity_poly.pdbx_strand_id
1 'polypeptide(L)'
;MILGATFKENCSDLRNSGVIKIIQLLNKMQIEPTVVDPYVNTDPKFEIKYNFIFEKMYKKNFYDVVIILVAHDIFKKMGIQKIKMLANNKNCIIMDIKSIFPKDKVDFQL
;
A
#
# COMPACT_ATOMS: atom_id res chain seq x y z
N MET A 1 -3.50 -4.07 3.32
CA MET A 1 -3.27 -3.47 1.98
C MET A 1 -2.08 -2.55 2.00
N ILE A 2 -1.25 -2.58 0.97
CA ILE A 2 -0.13 -1.65 0.75
C ILE A 2 -0.47 -0.75 -0.44
N LEU A 3 -0.34 0.55 -0.29
CA LEU A 3 -0.44 1.56 -1.33
C LEU A 3 0.96 2.04 -1.73
N GLY A 4 1.33 1.70 -2.97
CA GLY A 4 2.63 2.01 -3.55
C GLY A 4 3.68 0.91 -3.33
N ALA A 5 4.36 0.53 -4.40
CA ALA A 5 5.39 -0.51 -4.40
C ALA A 5 6.71 -0.08 -5.05
N THR A 6 6.72 1.04 -5.75
CA THR A 6 7.90 1.49 -6.51
C THR A 6 9.00 2.07 -5.63
N PHE A 7 10.18 2.24 -6.21
CA PHE A 7 11.34 2.81 -5.54
C PHE A 7 11.10 4.25 -5.04
N LYS A 8 10.39 5.05 -5.83
CA LYS A 8 10.01 6.43 -5.50
C LYS A 8 8.66 6.80 -6.11
N GLU A 9 8.12 7.94 -5.69
CA GLU A 9 6.85 8.46 -6.17
C GLU A 9 6.84 8.70 -7.69
N ASN A 10 5.68 8.46 -8.30
CA ASN A 10 5.37 8.74 -9.70
C ASN A 10 6.32 8.09 -10.71
N CYS A 11 6.88 6.94 -10.38
CA CYS A 11 7.69 6.14 -11.29
C CYS A 11 7.24 4.68 -11.31
N SER A 12 7.67 3.94 -12.34
CA SER A 12 7.30 2.54 -12.56
C SER A 12 8.37 1.54 -12.12
N ASP A 13 9.45 1.99 -11.49
CA ASP A 13 10.60 1.15 -11.15
C ASP A 13 10.43 0.44 -9.82
N LEU A 14 10.34 -0.89 -9.85
CA LEU A 14 10.32 -1.76 -8.67
C LEU A 14 11.72 -2.14 -8.16
N ARG A 15 12.77 -1.90 -8.93
CA ARG A 15 14.13 -2.26 -8.54
C ARG A 15 14.56 -1.44 -7.32
N ASN A 16 15.21 -2.10 -6.38
CA ASN A 16 15.66 -1.48 -5.12
C ASN A 16 14.53 -0.89 -4.24
N SER A 17 13.27 -1.27 -4.49
CA SER A 17 12.17 -0.83 -3.64
C SER A 17 12.28 -1.43 -2.24
N GLY A 18 12.22 -0.58 -1.22
CA GLY A 18 12.14 -1.00 0.18
C GLY A 18 10.84 -1.74 0.51
N VAL A 19 9.81 -1.58 -0.30
CA VAL A 19 8.50 -2.23 -0.12
C VAL A 19 8.61 -3.75 -0.18
N ILE A 20 9.49 -4.29 -1.04
CA ILE A 20 9.73 -5.75 -1.12
C ILE A 20 10.23 -6.31 0.22
N LYS A 21 11.10 -5.58 0.93
CA LYS A 21 11.55 -6.00 2.27
C LYS A 21 10.40 -6.02 3.28
N ILE A 22 9.50 -5.06 3.20
CA ILE A 22 8.30 -5.00 4.05
C ILE A 22 7.38 -6.17 3.74
N ILE A 23 7.13 -6.48 2.47
CA ILE A 23 6.36 -7.66 2.06
C ILE A 23 6.97 -8.94 2.65
N GLN A 24 8.29 -9.12 2.55
CA GLN A 24 8.98 -10.27 3.11
C GLN A 24 8.85 -10.36 4.64
N LEU A 25 8.86 -9.23 5.35
CA LEU A 25 8.62 -9.20 6.80
C LEU A 25 7.19 -9.60 7.15
N LEU A 26 6.20 -9.10 6.41
CA LEU A 26 4.80 -9.47 6.59
C LEU A 26 4.59 -10.97 6.34
N ASN A 27 5.23 -11.53 5.31
CA ASN A 27 5.17 -12.96 5.02
C ASN A 27 5.75 -13.82 6.17
N LYS A 28 6.83 -13.37 6.82
CA LYS A 28 7.36 -14.05 8.03
C LYS A 28 6.34 -14.04 9.17
N MET A 29 5.44 -13.06 9.19
CA MET A 29 4.33 -12.98 10.15
C MET A 29 3.06 -13.70 9.65
N GLN A 30 3.16 -14.49 8.57
CA GLN A 30 2.05 -15.20 7.93
C GLN A 30 0.96 -14.25 7.39
N ILE A 31 1.34 -13.05 6.99
CA ILE A 31 0.47 -12.06 6.36
C ILE A 31 0.83 -11.95 4.88
N GLU A 32 -0.11 -12.25 4.00
CA GLU A 32 -0.01 -12.04 2.56
C GLU A 32 -0.66 -10.69 2.20
N PRO A 33 0.13 -9.67 1.87
CA PRO A 33 -0.42 -8.35 1.61
C PRO A 33 -1.01 -8.23 0.20
N THR A 34 -2.09 -7.48 0.07
CA THR A 34 -2.54 -6.93 -1.23
C THR A 34 -1.79 -5.64 -1.49
N VAL A 35 -1.17 -5.53 -2.66
CA VAL A 35 -0.40 -4.36 -3.09
C VAL A 35 -1.10 -3.66 -4.25
N VAL A 36 -1.29 -2.37 -4.17
CA VAL A 36 -1.81 -1.54 -5.25
C VAL A 36 -0.80 -0.46 -5.60
N ASP A 37 -0.40 -0.43 -6.87
CA ASP A 37 0.44 0.63 -7.42
C ASP A 37 0.01 0.94 -8.86
N PRO A 38 -0.42 2.18 -9.15
CA PRO A 38 -0.96 2.55 -10.46
C PRO A 38 0.09 2.60 -11.58
N TYR A 39 1.36 2.65 -11.20
CA TYR A 39 2.49 2.78 -12.16
C TYR A 39 3.16 1.44 -12.49
N VAL A 40 2.76 0.37 -11.80
CA VAL A 40 3.40 -0.94 -11.96
C VAL A 40 2.52 -1.90 -12.74
N ASN A 41 3.14 -2.60 -13.70
CA ASN A 41 2.62 -3.83 -14.26
C ASN A 41 3.47 -4.98 -13.75
N THR A 42 2.92 -5.83 -12.89
CA THR A 42 3.65 -6.98 -12.38
C THR A 42 3.58 -8.17 -13.32
N ASP A 43 4.67 -8.92 -13.39
CA ASP A 43 4.68 -10.28 -13.89
C ASP A 43 4.12 -11.19 -12.77
N PRO A 44 3.18 -12.11 -13.06
CA PRO A 44 2.69 -13.09 -12.09
C PRO A 44 3.80 -13.88 -11.38
N LYS A 45 4.92 -14.15 -12.06
CA LYS A 45 6.10 -14.78 -11.45
C LYS A 45 6.70 -13.95 -10.31
N PHE A 46 6.65 -12.64 -10.43
CA PHE A 46 7.13 -11.73 -9.39
C PHE A 46 6.24 -11.78 -8.15
N GLU A 47 4.92 -11.83 -8.33
CA GLU A 47 3.96 -11.97 -7.24
C GLU A 47 4.17 -13.29 -6.48
N ILE A 48 4.32 -14.40 -7.20
CA ILE A 48 4.59 -15.72 -6.63
C ILE A 48 5.92 -15.71 -5.85
N LYS A 49 6.98 -15.13 -6.43
CA LYS A 49 8.31 -15.07 -5.82
C LYS A 49 8.31 -14.38 -4.47
N TYR A 50 7.53 -13.31 -4.31
CA TYR A 50 7.50 -12.50 -3.09
C TYR A 50 6.25 -12.71 -2.23
N ASN A 51 5.36 -13.61 -2.64
CA ASN A 51 4.14 -13.99 -1.95
C ASN A 51 3.28 -12.77 -1.56
N PHE A 52 2.76 -12.09 -2.55
CA PHE A 52 1.78 -11.02 -2.39
C PHE A 52 0.76 -11.02 -3.53
N ILE A 53 -0.36 -10.38 -3.32
CA ILE A 53 -1.40 -10.19 -4.35
C ILE A 53 -1.25 -8.77 -4.89
N PHE A 54 -1.04 -8.65 -6.21
CA PHE A 54 -1.04 -7.37 -6.89
C PHE A 54 -2.41 -7.12 -7.50
N GLU A 55 -3.00 -5.97 -7.17
CA GLU A 55 -4.27 -5.56 -7.75
C GLU A 55 -4.14 -4.19 -8.41
N LYS A 56 -4.75 -4.05 -9.59
CA LYS A 56 -4.85 -2.76 -10.29
C LYS A 56 -5.87 -1.83 -9.63
N MET A 57 -6.84 -2.41 -8.95
CA MET A 57 -7.91 -1.68 -8.27
C MET A 57 -8.08 -2.21 -6.85
N TYR A 58 -8.35 -1.32 -5.92
CA TYR A 58 -8.60 -1.64 -4.53
C TYR A 58 -10.09 -1.98 -4.30
N LYS A 59 -10.34 -2.86 -3.34
CA LYS A 59 -11.69 -3.18 -2.85
C LYS A 59 -12.10 -2.17 -1.78
N LYS A 60 -13.36 -1.79 -1.76
CA LYS A 60 -13.94 -1.00 -0.67
C LYS A 60 -14.35 -1.88 0.49
N ASN A 61 -14.36 -1.34 1.70
CA ASN A 61 -14.82 -2.03 2.92
C ASN A 61 -14.21 -3.42 3.13
N PHE A 62 -12.91 -3.58 2.86
CA PHE A 62 -12.29 -4.89 2.83
C PHE A 62 -11.05 -5.03 3.74
N TYR A 63 -10.23 -3.99 3.85
CA TYR A 63 -8.91 -4.12 4.48
C TYR A 63 -8.91 -3.76 5.96
N ASP A 64 -8.18 -4.54 6.79
CA ASP A 64 -8.00 -4.28 8.23
C ASP A 64 -6.93 -3.22 8.48
N VAL A 65 -5.92 -3.18 7.62
CA VAL A 65 -4.82 -2.21 7.67
C VAL A 65 -4.54 -1.68 6.28
N VAL A 66 -4.38 -0.38 6.16
CA VAL A 66 -3.94 0.30 4.94
C VAL A 66 -2.62 1.02 5.23
N ILE A 67 -1.57 0.67 4.49
CA ILE A 67 -0.23 1.24 4.66
C ILE A 67 0.16 2.00 3.39
N ILE A 68 0.47 3.28 3.52
CA ILE A 68 0.95 4.12 2.42
C ILE A 68 2.46 4.12 2.46
N LEU A 69 3.09 3.43 1.51
CA LEU A 69 4.55 3.27 1.44
C LEU A 69 5.22 4.11 0.36
N VAL A 70 4.47 4.60 -0.63
CA VAL A 70 4.99 5.50 -1.66
C VAL A 70 4.05 6.70 -1.83
N ALA A 71 4.61 7.89 -1.89
CA ALA A 71 3.86 9.14 -1.92
C ALA A 71 3.38 9.53 -3.34
N HIS A 72 2.76 8.57 -4.07
CA HIS A 72 2.23 8.87 -5.40
C HIS A 72 1.18 9.99 -5.36
N ASP A 73 1.25 10.89 -6.32
CA ASP A 73 0.31 12.01 -6.42
C ASP A 73 -1.15 11.55 -6.58
N ILE A 74 -1.35 10.38 -7.16
CA ILE A 74 -2.69 9.79 -7.26
C ILE A 74 -3.30 9.48 -5.89
N PHE A 75 -2.50 9.04 -4.90
CA PHE A 75 -2.99 8.80 -3.54
C PHE A 75 -3.29 10.11 -2.81
N LYS A 76 -2.45 11.13 -3.00
CA LYS A 76 -2.71 12.48 -2.46
C LYS A 76 -4.02 13.05 -3.01
N LYS A 77 -4.22 12.96 -4.34
CA LYS A 77 -5.45 13.41 -5.03
C LYS A 77 -6.68 12.59 -4.64
N MET A 78 -6.52 11.30 -4.37
CA MET A 78 -7.59 10.44 -3.88
C MET A 78 -8.17 10.99 -2.56
N GLY A 79 -7.31 11.46 -1.68
CA GLY A 79 -7.67 12.03 -0.39
C GLY A 79 -7.95 11.00 0.69
N ILE A 80 -7.77 11.40 1.94
CA ILE A 80 -7.88 10.51 3.09
C ILE A 80 -9.27 9.87 3.24
N GLN A 81 -10.32 10.56 2.85
CA GLN A 81 -11.69 10.03 2.97
C GLN A 81 -11.90 8.80 2.07
N LYS A 82 -11.39 8.83 0.84
CA LYS A 82 -11.45 7.66 -0.05
C LYS A 82 -10.58 6.51 0.46
N ILE A 83 -9.43 6.81 1.05
CA ILE A 83 -8.58 5.79 1.66
C ILE A 83 -9.29 5.13 2.85
N LYS A 84 -9.99 5.90 3.68
CA LYS A 84 -10.83 5.36 4.76
C LYS A 84 -11.94 4.45 4.27
N MET A 85 -12.46 4.65 3.06
CA MET A 85 -13.45 3.75 2.45
C MET A 85 -12.91 2.37 2.06
N LEU A 86 -11.60 2.16 2.06
CA LEU A 86 -10.97 0.86 1.84
C LEU A 86 -11.06 -0.02 3.09
N ALA A 87 -11.23 0.58 4.24
CA ALA A 87 -11.35 -0.07 5.54
C ALA A 87 -12.57 -1.01 5.62
N ASN A 88 -12.39 -2.18 6.23
CA ASN A 88 -13.47 -3.17 6.42
C ASN A 88 -14.48 -2.73 7.48
N ASN A 89 -14.07 -1.90 8.43
CA ASN A 89 -14.89 -1.38 9.51
C ASN A 89 -14.23 -0.14 10.16
N LYS A 90 -14.81 0.36 11.26
CA LYS A 90 -14.29 1.51 12.03
C LYS A 90 -12.92 1.27 12.70
N ASN A 91 -12.48 0.01 12.80
CA ASN A 91 -11.24 -0.39 13.47
C ASN A 91 -10.06 -0.58 12.49
N CYS A 92 -10.21 -0.22 11.23
CA CYS A 92 -9.09 -0.25 10.29
C CYS A 92 -8.02 0.75 10.69
N ILE A 93 -6.78 0.29 10.67
CA ILE A 93 -5.60 1.13 10.94
C ILE A 93 -5.07 1.70 9.64
N ILE A 94 -4.89 3.02 9.60
CA ILE A 94 -4.27 3.72 8.48
C ILE A 94 -2.88 4.20 8.90
N MET A 95 -1.86 3.66 8.24
CA MET A 95 -0.45 3.99 8.45
C MET A 95 0.08 4.80 7.28
N ASP A 96 0.34 6.06 7.49
CA ASP A 96 0.91 6.97 6.49
C ASP A 96 2.40 7.16 6.73
N ILE A 97 3.21 6.27 6.16
CA ILE A 97 4.67 6.28 6.32
C ILE A 97 5.32 7.46 5.58
N LYS A 98 4.62 8.04 4.64
CA LYS A 98 5.12 9.13 3.78
C LYS A 98 4.64 10.52 4.18
N SER A 99 3.83 10.61 5.23
CA SER A 99 3.29 11.89 5.74
C SER A 99 2.60 12.73 4.64
N ILE A 100 1.81 12.07 3.80
CA ILE A 100 1.07 12.75 2.73
C ILE A 100 -0.27 13.33 3.18
N PHE A 101 -0.74 12.94 4.38
CA PHE A 101 -1.98 13.42 4.97
C PHE A 101 -1.74 14.12 6.33
N PRO A 102 -2.69 14.92 6.82
CA PRO A 102 -2.61 15.49 8.15
C PRO A 102 -2.53 14.41 9.23
N LYS A 103 -1.67 14.59 10.22
CA LYS A 103 -1.39 13.63 11.29
C LYS A 103 -2.64 13.24 12.09
N ASP A 104 -3.56 14.17 12.28
CA ASP A 104 -4.83 13.94 13.00
C ASP A 104 -5.85 13.11 12.21
N LYS A 105 -5.57 12.76 10.96
CA LYS A 105 -6.46 12.00 10.07
C LYS A 105 -6.05 10.54 9.88
N VAL A 106 -4.89 10.15 10.38
CA VAL A 106 -4.30 8.80 10.26
C VAL A 106 -3.95 8.26 11.64
N ASP A 107 -3.84 6.94 11.77
CA ASP A 107 -3.57 6.30 13.06
C ASP A 107 -2.08 6.26 13.37
N PHE A 108 -1.25 6.16 12.33
CA PHE A 108 0.20 6.18 12.45
C PHE A 108 0.83 7.00 11.33
N GLN A 109 1.86 7.77 11.68
CA GLN A 109 2.64 8.57 10.74
C GLN A 109 4.09 8.67 11.24
N LEU A 110 5.04 8.52 10.33
CA LEU A 110 6.46 8.78 10.65
C LEU A 110 6.76 10.26 10.67
#